data_9fbc27165e23046e666f5c839118fb25
#
_entry.id   9fbc27165e23046e666f5c839118fb25
#
_cell.length_a   1.000
_cell.length_b   1.000
_cell.length_c   1.000
_cell.angle_alpha   90.00
_cell.angle_beta   90.00
_cell.angle_gamma   90.00
#
_symmetry.space_group_name_H-M   'P 1'
#
loop_
_entity.id
_entity.type
_entity.pdbx_description
1 polymer ?
#
loop_
_entity_poly.entity_id
_entity_poly.type
_entity_poly.pdbx_seq_one_letter_code
_entity_poly.pdbx_strand_id
1 'polypeptide(L)'
;LKSNSYIKISLFIIVCIAAVIGLYAVFNYEGIDTREAKTEMSITTNELFKNFNNEKEASFEQYIEKALEIKGTLYQITYKNNKYSLLLRGNQIDQLVLCEMQVDQAPIVESLKIGDEVMVKGILKGFLMDAILLNCIVIEEVNE
;
A
#
# COMPACT_ATOMS: atom_id res chain seq x y z
N LEU A 1 23.53 19.65 47.93
CA LEU A 1 24.16 19.66 46.59
C LEU A 1 24.06 18.33 45.84
N LYS A 2 23.90 17.20 46.49
CA LYS A 2 23.70 15.89 45.82
C LYS A 2 22.29 15.69 45.20
N SER A 3 21.28 16.38 45.72
CA SER A 3 19.87 16.26 45.28
C SER A 3 19.65 16.68 43.81
N ASN A 4 20.31 17.74 43.35
CA ASN A 4 20.14 18.24 41.96
C ASN A 4 20.68 17.31 40.87
N SER A 5 21.64 16.45 41.18
CA SER A 5 22.20 15.50 40.21
C SER A 5 21.24 14.36 39.95
N TYR A 6 20.56 13.83 40.95
CA TYR A 6 19.57 12.76 40.75
C TYR A 6 18.35 13.24 39.98
N ILE A 7 17.92 14.49 40.21
CA ILE A 7 16.80 15.09 39.47
C ILE A 7 17.15 15.21 37.97
N LYS A 8 18.37 15.65 37.66
CA LYS A 8 18.85 15.76 36.26
C LYS A 8 18.93 14.40 35.55
N ILE A 9 19.43 13.38 36.26
CA ILE A 9 19.52 12.00 35.74
C ILE A 9 18.12 11.43 35.54
N SER A 10 17.19 11.62 36.47
CA SER A 10 15.81 11.18 36.35
C SER A 10 15.11 11.84 35.13
N LEU A 11 15.31 13.15 34.97
CA LEU A 11 14.74 13.88 33.82
C LEU A 11 15.28 13.37 32.47
N PHE A 12 16.58 13.08 32.42
CA PHE A 12 17.21 12.52 31.21
C PHE A 12 16.64 11.14 30.85
N ILE A 13 16.45 10.27 31.85
CA ILE A 13 15.87 8.93 31.67
C ILE A 13 14.43 9.04 31.12
N ILE A 14 13.62 9.96 31.67
CA ILE A 14 12.24 10.17 31.20
C ILE A 14 12.21 10.63 29.73
N VAL A 15 13.09 11.53 29.34
CA VAL A 15 13.20 12.01 27.97
C VAL A 15 13.62 10.88 27.02
N CYS A 16 14.57 10.04 27.44
CA CYS A 16 14.99 8.88 26.64
C CYS A 16 13.84 7.87 26.44
N ILE A 17 13.09 7.58 27.50
CA ILE A 17 11.94 6.67 27.44
C ILE A 17 10.87 7.25 26.50
N ALA A 18 10.55 8.53 26.61
CA ALA A 18 9.59 9.19 25.73
C ALA A 18 10.04 9.16 24.26
N ALA A 19 11.33 9.36 23.99
CA ALA A 19 11.88 9.26 22.65
C ALA A 19 11.77 7.84 22.07
N VAL A 20 12.06 6.82 22.86
CA VAL A 20 11.93 5.41 22.46
C VAL A 20 10.47 5.05 22.16
N ILE A 21 9.53 5.48 23.02
CA ILE A 21 8.09 5.25 22.79
C ILE A 21 7.63 5.98 21.53
N GLY A 22 8.06 7.22 21.31
CA GLY A 22 7.75 7.98 20.11
C GLY A 22 8.26 7.31 18.84
N LEU A 23 9.52 6.85 18.83
CA LEU A 23 10.09 6.08 17.73
C LEU A 23 9.31 4.79 17.50
N TYR A 24 9.02 4.04 18.55
CA TYR A 24 8.24 2.80 18.46
C TYR A 24 6.85 3.05 17.83
N ALA A 25 6.16 4.11 18.24
CA ALA A 25 4.86 4.49 17.68
C ALA A 25 4.96 4.84 16.18
N VAL A 26 6.00 5.55 15.77
CA VAL A 26 6.22 5.90 14.36
C VAL A 26 6.54 4.66 13.50
N PHE A 27 7.38 3.76 14.00
CA PHE A 27 7.77 2.55 13.27
C PHE A 27 6.65 1.48 13.21
N ASN A 28 5.75 1.47 14.20
CA ASN A 28 4.60 0.57 14.23
C ASN A 28 3.29 1.25 13.79
N TYR A 29 3.37 2.42 13.16
CA TYR A 29 2.20 3.03 12.54
C TYR A 29 1.74 2.13 11.38
N GLU A 30 0.82 1.22 11.67
CA GLU A 30 0.05 0.54 10.65
C GLU A 30 -0.82 1.59 9.96
N GLY A 31 -0.55 1.83 8.69
CA GLY A 31 -1.28 2.82 7.90
C GLY A 31 -2.80 2.55 7.91
N ILE A 32 -3.54 3.37 7.21
CA ILE A 32 -5.01 3.24 7.07
C ILE A 32 -5.35 1.79 6.73
N ASP A 33 -6.23 1.17 7.53
CA ASP A 33 -6.75 -0.16 7.21
C ASP A 33 -7.57 -0.06 5.91
N THR A 34 -7.02 -0.63 4.87
CA THR A 34 -7.62 -0.60 3.53
C THR A 34 -8.98 -1.26 3.48
N ARG A 35 -9.29 -2.20 4.41
CA ARG A 35 -10.59 -2.85 4.50
C ARG A 35 -11.70 -1.87 4.86
N GLU A 36 -11.42 -0.98 5.81
CA GLU A 36 -12.37 0.01 6.32
C GLU A 36 -12.37 1.30 5.50
N ALA A 37 -11.31 1.56 4.74
CA ALA A 37 -11.21 2.74 3.92
C ALA A 37 -12.32 2.79 2.87
N LYS A 38 -12.97 3.94 2.75
CA LYS A 38 -13.96 4.16 1.69
C LYS A 38 -13.28 4.08 0.33
N THR A 39 -13.80 3.23 -0.57
CA THR A 39 -13.35 3.18 -1.96
C THR A 39 -13.74 4.47 -2.69
N GLU A 40 -12.76 5.22 -3.17
CA GLU A 40 -13.01 6.45 -3.94
C GLU A 40 -13.27 6.15 -5.41
N MET A 41 -12.67 5.09 -5.94
CA MET A 41 -12.82 4.68 -7.33
C MET A 41 -12.64 3.17 -7.46
N SER A 42 -13.48 2.55 -8.30
CA SER A 42 -13.30 1.16 -8.76
C SER A 42 -13.11 1.19 -10.28
N ILE A 43 -12.00 0.66 -10.77
CA ILE A 43 -11.54 0.88 -12.13
C ILE A 43 -10.69 -0.30 -12.62
N THR A 44 -10.65 -0.52 -13.93
CA THR A 44 -9.71 -1.48 -14.52
C THR A 44 -8.33 -0.87 -14.70
N THR A 45 -7.29 -1.71 -14.80
CA THR A 45 -5.93 -1.26 -15.10
C THR A 45 -5.88 -0.44 -16.39
N ASN A 46 -6.62 -0.86 -17.41
CA ASN A 46 -6.69 -0.14 -18.70
C ASN A 46 -7.29 1.26 -18.57
N GLU A 47 -8.37 1.38 -17.83
CA GLU A 47 -9.05 2.67 -17.61
C GLU A 47 -8.22 3.60 -16.76
N LEU A 48 -7.52 3.06 -15.76
CA LEU A 48 -6.61 3.83 -14.91
C LEU A 48 -5.56 4.55 -15.77
N PHE A 49 -4.88 3.82 -16.65
CA PHE A 49 -3.84 4.41 -17.50
C PHE A 49 -4.40 5.27 -18.63
N LYS A 50 -5.58 4.95 -19.16
CA LYS A 50 -6.25 5.80 -20.13
C LYS A 50 -6.60 7.16 -19.53
N ASN A 51 -7.11 7.17 -18.31
CA ASN A 51 -7.43 8.40 -17.60
C ASN A 51 -6.16 9.18 -17.27
N PHE A 52 -5.10 8.50 -16.85
CA PHE A 52 -3.80 9.10 -16.57
C PHE A 52 -3.20 9.80 -17.80
N ASN A 53 -3.29 9.19 -18.98
CA ASN A 53 -2.75 9.76 -20.21
C ASN A 53 -3.60 10.91 -20.79
N ASN A 54 -4.91 10.90 -20.54
CA ASN A 54 -5.84 11.89 -21.08
C ASN A 54 -6.04 13.09 -20.17
N GLU A 55 -5.96 12.91 -18.88
CA GLU A 55 -6.08 13.96 -17.89
C GLU A 55 -4.68 14.38 -17.42
N LYS A 56 -4.45 15.68 -17.36
CA LYS A 56 -3.17 16.21 -16.87
C LYS A 56 -2.87 15.62 -15.48
N GLU A 57 -1.61 15.38 -15.20
CA GLU A 57 -1.06 14.84 -13.95
C GLU A 57 -1.77 15.34 -12.66
N ALA A 58 -2.25 16.57 -12.69
CA ALA A 58 -3.03 17.20 -11.61
C ALA A 58 -4.36 16.49 -11.27
N SER A 59 -4.96 15.75 -12.21
CA SER A 59 -6.25 15.07 -11.94
C SER A 59 -6.08 13.84 -11.05
N PHE A 60 -4.90 13.24 -11.04
CA PHE A 60 -4.61 12.08 -10.20
C PHE A 60 -4.13 12.43 -8.80
N GLU A 61 -3.61 13.62 -8.60
CA GLU A 61 -3.21 14.08 -7.26
C GLU A 61 -4.36 13.99 -6.24
N GLN A 62 -5.59 14.18 -6.69
CA GLN A 62 -6.78 14.05 -5.84
C GLN A 62 -7.02 12.62 -5.33
N TYR A 63 -6.45 11.59 -5.99
CA TYR A 63 -6.58 10.19 -5.59
C TYR A 63 -5.38 9.68 -4.80
N ILE A 64 -4.31 10.46 -4.69
CA ILE A 64 -3.17 10.14 -3.84
C ILE A 64 -3.65 10.03 -2.39
N GLU A 65 -3.18 9.03 -1.67
CA GLU A 65 -3.61 8.66 -0.30
C GLU A 65 -5.07 8.19 -0.20
N LYS A 66 -5.73 7.90 -1.34
CA LYS A 66 -7.10 7.36 -1.38
C LYS A 66 -7.10 5.86 -1.67
N ALA A 67 -8.14 5.17 -1.18
CA ALA A 67 -8.36 3.77 -1.48
C ALA A 67 -8.98 3.60 -2.87
N LEU A 68 -8.31 2.83 -3.72
CA LEU A 68 -8.78 2.45 -5.04
C LEU A 68 -8.96 0.93 -5.13
N GLU A 69 -9.98 0.52 -5.87
CA GLU A 69 -10.18 -0.86 -6.31
C GLU A 69 -9.76 -0.98 -7.76
N ILE A 70 -8.79 -1.85 -8.04
CA ILE A 70 -8.24 -2.03 -9.37
C ILE A 70 -8.39 -3.47 -9.79
N LYS A 71 -9.05 -3.67 -10.94
CA LYS A 71 -9.20 -4.95 -11.60
C LYS A 71 -8.17 -5.09 -12.71
N GLY A 72 -7.42 -6.19 -12.71
CA GLY A 72 -6.41 -6.46 -13.73
C GLY A 72 -5.99 -7.91 -13.78
N THR A 73 -5.22 -8.26 -14.80
CA THR A 73 -4.67 -9.60 -14.95
C THR A 73 -3.36 -9.72 -14.18
N LEU A 74 -3.24 -10.75 -13.36
CA LEU A 74 -2.04 -11.02 -12.59
C LEU A 74 -0.87 -11.40 -13.52
N TYR A 75 0.13 -10.53 -13.55
CA TYR A 75 1.30 -10.69 -14.41
C TYR A 75 2.50 -11.29 -13.66
N GLN A 76 2.69 -10.90 -12.39
CA GLN A 76 3.81 -11.37 -11.59
C GLN A 76 3.45 -11.35 -10.11
N ILE A 77 3.97 -12.33 -9.36
CA ILE A 77 3.97 -12.37 -7.89
C ILE A 77 5.42 -12.32 -7.43
N THR A 78 5.72 -11.45 -6.49
CA THR A 78 7.05 -11.34 -5.87
C THR A 78 6.92 -11.40 -4.36
N TYR A 79 7.84 -12.12 -3.69
CA TYR A 79 7.94 -12.15 -2.24
C TYR A 79 9.29 -11.60 -1.80
N LYS A 80 9.25 -10.51 -1.05
CA LYS A 80 10.46 -9.85 -0.54
C LYS A 80 10.16 -9.16 0.79
N ASN A 81 11.11 -9.17 1.71
CA ASN A 81 10.98 -8.52 3.02
C ASN A 81 9.70 -8.93 3.79
N ASN A 82 9.34 -10.21 3.73
CA ASN A 82 8.16 -10.77 4.37
C ASN A 82 6.82 -10.22 3.86
N LYS A 83 6.79 -9.67 2.64
CA LYS A 83 5.60 -9.17 1.97
C LYS A 83 5.50 -9.67 0.55
N TYR A 84 4.28 -9.94 0.12
CA TYR A 84 3.96 -10.19 -1.28
C TYR A 84 3.70 -8.87 -2.01
N SER A 85 4.10 -8.85 -3.27
CA SER A 85 3.73 -7.80 -4.22
C SER A 85 3.16 -8.44 -5.48
N LEU A 86 2.03 -7.94 -5.92
CA LEU A 86 1.40 -8.33 -7.18
C LEU A 86 1.67 -7.25 -8.21
N LEU A 87 1.97 -7.67 -9.44
CA LEU A 87 1.96 -6.81 -10.61
C LEU A 87 0.74 -7.15 -11.45
N LEU A 88 -0.17 -6.20 -11.56
CA LEU A 88 -1.35 -6.31 -12.40
C LEU A 88 -1.10 -5.63 -13.73
N ARG A 89 -1.51 -6.26 -14.82
CA ARG A 89 -1.37 -5.75 -16.18
C ARG A 89 -2.72 -5.51 -16.82
N GLY A 90 -2.79 -4.44 -17.61
CA GLY A 90 -3.87 -4.22 -18.57
C GLY A 90 -3.54 -4.82 -19.92
N ASN A 91 -4.16 -4.27 -20.97
CA ASN A 91 -3.95 -4.74 -22.36
C ASN A 91 -2.60 -4.30 -22.94
N GLN A 92 -1.99 -3.24 -22.41
CA GLN A 92 -0.70 -2.72 -22.87
C GLN A 92 0.43 -3.24 -21.97
N ILE A 93 1.56 -3.57 -22.61
CA ILE A 93 2.69 -4.22 -21.94
C ILE A 93 3.36 -3.29 -20.91
N ASP A 94 3.33 -1.99 -21.16
CA ASP A 94 4.07 -0.97 -20.41
C ASP A 94 3.27 -0.36 -19.26
N GLN A 95 2.06 -0.84 -19.01
CA GLN A 95 1.15 -0.28 -18.01
C GLN A 95 0.89 -1.32 -16.92
N LEU A 96 1.66 -1.21 -15.85
CA LEU A 96 1.59 -2.11 -14.70
C LEU A 96 1.10 -1.38 -13.46
N VAL A 97 0.41 -2.11 -12.61
CA VAL A 97 0.02 -1.65 -11.28
C VAL A 97 0.73 -2.52 -10.27
N LEU A 98 1.62 -1.92 -9.48
CA LEU A 98 2.30 -2.57 -8.38
C LEU A 98 1.43 -2.48 -7.12
N CYS A 99 1.05 -3.62 -6.59
CA CYS A 99 0.25 -3.75 -5.38
C CYS A 99 1.09 -4.42 -4.28
N GLU A 100 1.55 -3.66 -3.27
CA GLU A 100 2.19 -4.24 -2.09
C GLU A 100 1.09 -4.73 -1.14
N MET A 101 1.05 -6.05 -0.92
CA MET A 101 -0.01 -6.72 -0.15
C MET A 101 0.18 -6.57 1.35
N GLN A 102 -0.91 -6.55 2.10
CA GLN A 102 -0.86 -6.73 3.56
C GLN A 102 -0.33 -8.13 3.89
N VAL A 103 0.37 -8.26 5.01
CA VAL A 103 1.04 -9.50 5.42
C VAL A 103 0.04 -10.66 5.58
N ASP A 104 -1.16 -10.38 6.06
CA ASP A 104 -2.22 -11.37 6.28
C ASP A 104 -2.89 -11.85 4.98
N GLN A 105 -2.56 -11.25 3.83
CA GLN A 105 -3.03 -11.69 2.51
C GLN A 105 -2.22 -12.87 1.94
N ALA A 106 -1.15 -13.29 2.60
CA ALA A 106 -0.29 -14.37 2.12
C ALA A 106 -1.06 -15.64 1.71
N PRO A 107 -2.01 -16.18 2.49
CA PRO A 107 -2.75 -17.39 2.09
C PRO A 107 -3.56 -17.23 0.80
N ILE A 108 -4.14 -16.05 0.57
CA ILE A 108 -4.91 -15.75 -0.63
C ILE A 108 -3.94 -15.62 -1.83
N VAL A 109 -2.86 -14.84 -1.66
CA VAL A 109 -1.88 -14.61 -2.73
C VAL A 109 -1.22 -15.91 -3.19
N GLU A 110 -0.94 -16.85 -2.28
CA GLU A 110 -0.35 -18.16 -2.59
C GLU A 110 -1.29 -19.06 -3.40
N SER A 111 -2.59 -18.81 -3.38
CA SER A 111 -3.58 -19.54 -4.19
C SER A 111 -3.70 -18.99 -5.62
N LEU A 112 -3.29 -17.73 -5.85
CA LEU A 112 -3.38 -17.07 -7.14
C LEU A 112 -2.38 -17.65 -8.16
N LYS A 113 -2.75 -17.59 -9.43
CA LYS A 113 -1.91 -18.01 -10.55
C LYS A 113 -1.68 -16.85 -11.52
N ILE A 114 -0.51 -16.82 -12.12
CA ILE A 114 -0.22 -15.89 -13.20
C ILE A 114 -1.26 -16.08 -14.32
N GLY A 115 -1.87 -14.98 -14.73
CA GLY A 115 -2.96 -14.96 -15.71
C GLY A 115 -4.36 -14.85 -15.10
N ASP A 116 -4.52 -15.06 -13.79
CA ASP A 116 -5.80 -14.86 -13.13
C ASP A 116 -6.24 -13.40 -13.21
N GLU A 117 -7.52 -13.18 -13.34
CA GLU A 117 -8.11 -11.85 -13.24
C GLU A 117 -8.46 -11.60 -11.77
N VAL A 118 -7.88 -10.57 -11.19
CA VAL A 118 -8.03 -10.25 -9.77
C VAL A 118 -8.47 -8.81 -9.57
N MET A 119 -9.23 -8.57 -8.51
CA MET A 119 -9.56 -7.24 -8.02
C MET A 119 -8.85 -7.00 -6.70
N VAL A 120 -8.05 -5.95 -6.65
CA VAL A 120 -7.25 -5.56 -5.49
C VAL A 120 -7.67 -4.17 -5.03
N LYS A 121 -7.86 -4.01 -3.72
CA LYS A 121 -8.07 -2.70 -3.09
C LYS A 121 -6.79 -2.29 -2.39
N GLY A 122 -6.34 -1.06 -2.62
CA GLY A 122 -5.13 -0.52 -2.02
C GLY A 122 -5.13 1.00 -1.95
N ILE A 123 -4.19 1.57 -1.22
CA ILE A 123 -4.00 3.02 -1.12
C ILE A 123 -3.05 3.47 -2.21
N LEU A 124 -3.51 4.35 -3.10
CA LEU A 124 -2.68 4.90 -4.16
C LEU A 124 -1.61 5.83 -3.56
N LYS A 125 -0.35 5.55 -3.84
CA LYS A 125 0.79 6.35 -3.38
C LYS A 125 1.40 7.22 -4.47
N GLY A 126 1.22 6.86 -5.71
CA GLY A 126 1.72 7.64 -6.82
C GLY A 126 1.84 6.86 -8.12
N PHE A 127 2.33 7.59 -9.11
CA PHE A 127 2.70 7.06 -10.41
C PHE A 127 4.16 7.42 -10.67
N LEU A 128 4.96 6.42 -11.02
CA LEU A 128 6.29 6.63 -11.57
C LEU A 128 6.29 6.17 -13.03
N MET A 129 6.73 4.95 -13.29
CA MET A 129 6.43 4.26 -14.55
C MET A 129 5.15 3.43 -14.41
N ASP A 130 4.95 2.89 -13.21
CA ASP A 130 3.81 2.09 -12.80
C ASP A 130 2.98 2.85 -11.77
N ALA A 131 1.69 2.51 -11.66
CA ALA A 131 0.88 2.93 -10.52
C ALA A 131 1.28 2.12 -9.28
N ILE A 132 1.45 2.77 -8.13
CA ILE A 132 1.90 2.13 -6.89
C ILE A 132 0.79 2.19 -5.86
N LEU A 133 0.29 1.02 -5.45
CA LEU A 133 -0.66 0.85 -4.36
C LEU A 133 0.03 0.15 -3.18
N LEU A 134 -0.22 0.65 -1.98
CA LEU A 134 0.26 0.04 -0.74
C LEU A 134 -0.91 -0.45 0.11
N ASN A 135 -0.59 -1.32 1.07
CA ASN A 135 -1.53 -1.94 2.01
C ASN A 135 -2.68 -2.66 1.29
N CYS A 136 -2.36 -3.37 0.22
CA CYS A 136 -3.35 -3.98 -0.65
C CYS A 136 -3.97 -5.24 -0.05
N ILE A 137 -5.23 -5.45 -0.37
CA ILE A 137 -5.99 -6.68 -0.11
C ILE A 137 -6.62 -7.18 -1.40
N VAL A 138 -6.74 -8.48 -1.57
CA VAL A 138 -7.56 -9.07 -2.64
C VAL A 138 -9.02 -9.01 -2.22
N ILE A 139 -9.88 -8.45 -3.08
CA ILE A 139 -11.31 -8.33 -2.79
C ILE A 139 -12.08 -9.45 -3.48
N GLU A 140 -11.73 -9.78 -4.71
CA GLU A 140 -12.41 -10.77 -5.53
C GLU A 140 -11.43 -11.45 -6.47
N GLU A 141 -11.51 -12.78 -6.54
CA GLU A 141 -10.93 -13.56 -7.61
C GLU A 141 -12.02 -13.76 -8.67
N VAL A 142 -11.82 -13.20 -9.85
CA VAL A 142 -12.73 -13.44 -10.96
C VAL A 142 -12.28 -14.70 -11.67
N ASN A 143 -12.71 -15.85 -11.13
CA ASN A 143 -12.55 -17.13 -11.81
C ASN A 143 -13.63 -17.22 -12.91
N GLU A 144 -13.24 -17.12 -14.15
CA GLU A 144 -14.00 -17.64 -15.28
C GLU A 144 -13.68 -19.11 -15.54
#